data_7bfec927e8311c314f2f661c667b3b16
#
_entry.id   7bfec927e8311c314f2f661c667b3b16
#
_cell.length_a   1.000
_cell.length_b   1.000
_cell.length_c   1.000
_cell.angle_alpha   90.00
_cell.angle_beta   90.00
_cell.angle_gamma   90.00
#
_symmetry.space_group_name_H-M   'P 1'
#
loop_
_entity.id
_entity.type
_entity.pdbx_description
1 polymer ?
#
loop_
_entity_poly.entity_id
_entity_poly.type
_entity_poly.pdbx_seq_one_letter_code
_entity_poly.pdbx_strand_id
1 'polypeptide(L)'
;MSPKKNHIKDFFKALPKNIFSGFVVSLIALPLGLGLAMASEAPPIAGVIAAVVGGIVVSILGGSYVTIAGPGNGLVGVLLIAISSLGLNSAYAAIICSGAFLLVLGFLRMGKLADFFPSSAIQGMLAAIGLIILGKQFNIMLGNKISRERTLDYLLEIPNTIIGVFSYTDIGLIYAAVIGGISLAIMLYYPKIRNKYLQLIPAPMWIVILSIAFSYFFEIVLKQPNPIAVEYMISGIPDIKQIVAQIPTPNFSGISSIGFWSSVISLTLIASVESLLSIKAVDK
;
A
#
# COMPACT_ATOMS: atom_id res chain seq x y z
N MET A 1 6.39 -29.48 -37.48
CA MET A 1 5.92 -28.11 -37.84
C MET A 1 4.96 -27.64 -36.79
N SER A 2 5.44 -26.80 -35.87
CA SER A 2 4.60 -26.16 -34.84
C SER A 2 3.71 -25.12 -35.55
N PRO A 3 2.37 -25.09 -35.32
CA PRO A 3 1.51 -24.09 -35.93
C PRO A 3 1.96 -22.71 -35.43
N LYS A 4 2.28 -21.79 -36.33
CA LYS A 4 2.51 -20.37 -36.01
C LYS A 4 1.31 -19.88 -35.24
N LYS A 5 1.43 -19.75 -33.92
CA LYS A 5 0.43 -19.12 -33.07
C LYS A 5 0.20 -17.70 -33.58
N ASN A 6 -1.02 -17.43 -34.02
CA ASN A 6 -1.45 -16.09 -34.41
C ASN A 6 -1.60 -15.26 -33.15
N HIS A 7 -0.49 -14.77 -32.57
CA HIS A 7 -0.44 -14.00 -31.34
C HIS A 7 -1.46 -12.86 -31.29
N ILE A 8 -1.76 -12.25 -32.44
CA ILE A 8 -2.74 -11.15 -32.51
C ILE A 8 -4.18 -11.66 -32.29
N LYS A 9 -4.57 -12.79 -32.93
CA LYS A 9 -5.91 -13.36 -32.75
C LYS A 9 -6.13 -13.87 -31.32
N ASP A 10 -5.12 -14.50 -30.75
CA ASP A 10 -5.17 -14.98 -29.36
C ASP A 10 -5.26 -13.82 -28.37
N PHE A 11 -4.55 -12.71 -28.64
CA PHE A 11 -4.64 -11.47 -27.87
C PHE A 11 -6.07 -10.90 -27.87
N PHE A 12 -6.68 -10.69 -29.04
CA PHE A 12 -8.04 -10.16 -29.12
C PHE A 12 -9.09 -11.09 -28.51
N LYS A 13 -8.89 -12.39 -28.59
CA LYS A 13 -9.77 -13.37 -27.94
C LYS A 13 -9.70 -13.33 -26.43
N ALA A 14 -8.51 -13.08 -25.88
CA ALA A 14 -8.29 -12.96 -24.44
C ALA A 14 -8.64 -11.56 -23.88
N LEU A 15 -8.72 -10.54 -24.74
CA LEU A 15 -8.87 -9.14 -24.34
C LEU A 15 -10.04 -8.86 -23.38
N PRO A 16 -11.28 -9.34 -23.62
CA PRO A 16 -12.39 -9.07 -22.71
C PRO A 16 -12.15 -9.62 -21.30
N LYS A 17 -11.57 -10.82 -21.20
CA LYS A 17 -11.23 -11.45 -19.94
C LYS A 17 -10.11 -10.67 -19.24
N ASN A 18 -9.11 -10.22 -19.99
CA ASN A 18 -7.98 -9.47 -19.46
C ASN A 18 -8.40 -8.07 -18.99
N ILE A 19 -9.30 -7.39 -19.72
CA ILE A 19 -9.86 -6.10 -19.28
C ILE A 19 -10.62 -6.27 -17.96
N PHE A 20 -11.47 -7.30 -17.84
CA PHE A 20 -12.18 -7.56 -16.61
C PHE A 20 -11.22 -7.87 -15.45
N SER A 21 -10.21 -8.70 -15.68
CA SER A 21 -9.19 -9.01 -14.68
C SER A 21 -8.41 -7.75 -14.25
N GLY A 22 -8.03 -6.91 -15.22
CA GLY A 22 -7.36 -5.64 -14.96
C GLY A 22 -8.23 -4.68 -14.14
N PHE A 23 -9.53 -4.62 -14.44
CA PHE A 23 -10.48 -3.84 -13.65
C PHE A 23 -10.55 -4.34 -12.19
N VAL A 24 -10.69 -5.64 -11.97
CA VAL A 24 -10.68 -6.22 -10.61
C VAL A 24 -9.39 -5.92 -9.88
N VAL A 25 -8.24 -6.03 -10.56
CA VAL A 25 -6.93 -5.69 -9.98
C VAL A 25 -6.87 -4.21 -9.58
N SER A 26 -7.37 -3.30 -10.42
CA SER A 26 -7.36 -1.86 -10.10
C SER A 26 -8.22 -1.54 -8.87
N LEU A 27 -9.34 -2.24 -8.68
CA LEU A 27 -10.20 -2.10 -7.50
C LEU A 27 -9.49 -2.52 -6.19
N ILE A 28 -8.50 -3.41 -6.27
CA ILE A 28 -7.67 -3.79 -5.12
C ILE A 28 -6.48 -2.84 -4.97
N ALA A 29 -5.82 -2.52 -6.08
CA ALA A 29 -4.57 -1.77 -6.07
C ALA A 29 -4.74 -0.33 -5.56
N LEU A 30 -5.86 0.34 -5.85
CA LEU A 30 -6.10 1.71 -5.43
C LEU A 30 -6.25 1.85 -3.90
N PRO A 31 -7.18 1.14 -3.22
CA PRO A 31 -7.27 1.21 -1.76
C PRO A 31 -6.01 0.72 -1.05
N LEU A 32 -5.38 -0.33 -1.59
CA LEU A 32 -4.12 -0.84 -1.05
C LEU A 32 -3.02 0.20 -1.16
N GLY A 33 -2.86 0.83 -2.32
CA GLY A 33 -1.87 1.88 -2.54
C GLY A 33 -2.06 3.06 -1.60
N LEU A 34 -3.29 3.55 -1.45
CA LEU A 34 -3.65 4.61 -0.51
C LEU A 34 -3.25 4.23 0.93
N GLY A 35 -3.63 3.02 1.37
CA GLY A 35 -3.33 2.54 2.72
C GLY A 35 -1.83 2.40 2.98
N LEU A 36 -1.07 1.87 2.02
CA LEU A 36 0.39 1.71 2.15
C LEU A 36 1.12 3.06 2.14
N ALA A 37 0.68 4.02 1.32
CA ALA A 37 1.23 5.37 1.33
C ALA A 37 1.04 6.02 2.72
N MET A 38 -0.17 5.97 3.26
CA MET A 38 -0.46 6.49 4.60
C MET A 38 0.32 5.77 5.69
N ALA A 39 0.45 4.44 5.61
CA ALA A 39 1.23 3.66 6.56
C ALA A 39 2.72 4.00 6.53
N SER A 40 3.23 4.43 5.38
CA SER A 40 4.62 4.91 5.18
C SER A 40 4.81 6.40 5.50
N GLU A 41 3.77 7.12 5.94
CA GLU A 41 3.76 8.58 6.09
C GLU A 41 4.00 9.36 4.78
N ALA A 42 3.76 8.71 3.65
CA ALA A 42 3.75 9.36 2.35
C ALA A 42 2.35 9.94 2.05
N PRO A 43 2.27 10.98 1.20
CA PRO A 43 0.98 11.49 0.75
C PRO A 43 0.15 10.38 0.07
N PRO A 44 -1.18 10.29 0.32
CA PRO A 44 -2.03 9.24 -0.25
C PRO A 44 -1.92 9.12 -1.76
N ILE A 45 -1.76 10.26 -2.45
CA ILE A 45 -1.59 10.31 -3.91
C ILE A 45 -0.36 9.54 -4.41
N ALA A 46 0.71 9.43 -3.61
CA ALA A 46 1.88 8.65 -3.98
C ALA A 46 1.54 7.15 -4.18
N GLY A 47 0.63 6.62 -3.36
CA GLY A 47 0.14 5.25 -3.51
C GLY A 47 -0.68 5.04 -4.78
N VAL A 48 -1.50 6.02 -5.17
CA VAL A 48 -2.24 6.00 -6.43
C VAL A 48 -1.28 6.03 -7.62
N ILE A 49 -0.29 6.93 -7.59
CA ILE A 49 0.74 7.01 -8.65
C ILE A 49 1.51 5.69 -8.75
N ALA A 50 1.90 5.09 -7.61
CA ALA A 50 2.60 3.81 -7.60
C ALA A 50 1.74 2.67 -8.20
N ALA A 51 0.44 2.65 -7.91
CA ALA A 51 -0.50 1.68 -8.48
C ALA A 51 -0.64 1.86 -10.00
N VAL A 52 -0.76 3.09 -10.48
CA VAL A 52 -0.88 3.41 -11.92
C VAL A 52 0.42 3.09 -12.66
N VAL A 53 1.56 3.54 -12.15
CA VAL A 53 2.88 3.27 -12.77
C VAL A 53 3.18 1.76 -12.75
N GLY A 54 2.93 1.07 -11.65
CA GLY A 54 3.10 -0.38 -11.54
C GLY A 54 2.17 -1.12 -12.50
N GLY A 55 0.90 -0.75 -12.54
CA GLY A 55 -0.10 -1.41 -13.40
C GLY A 55 0.11 -1.17 -14.89
N ILE A 56 0.63 -0.03 -15.32
CA ILE A 56 0.80 0.32 -16.73
C ILE A 56 2.27 0.14 -17.16
N VAL A 57 3.17 0.93 -16.58
CA VAL A 57 4.57 1.01 -17.06
C VAL A 57 5.33 -0.27 -16.77
N VAL A 58 5.27 -0.75 -15.53
CA VAL A 58 6.00 -1.96 -15.13
C VAL A 58 5.40 -3.20 -15.77
N SER A 59 4.07 -3.25 -15.98
CA SER A 59 3.42 -4.37 -16.68
C SER A 59 3.85 -4.49 -18.14
N ILE A 60 4.14 -3.36 -18.81
CA ILE A 60 4.63 -3.36 -20.21
C ILE A 60 6.12 -3.76 -20.28
N LEU A 61 6.92 -3.29 -19.31
CA LEU A 61 8.36 -3.51 -19.28
C LEU A 61 8.75 -4.79 -18.54
N GLY A 62 7.87 -5.32 -17.69
CA GLY A 62 8.13 -6.46 -16.82
C GLY A 62 8.23 -7.78 -17.58
N GLY A 63 9.13 -8.65 -17.14
CA GLY A 63 9.32 -10.00 -17.69
C GLY A 63 8.47 -11.09 -17.04
N SER A 64 7.68 -10.78 -16.00
CA SER A 64 6.86 -11.76 -15.28
C SER A 64 5.41 -11.73 -15.76
N TYR A 65 4.89 -12.91 -16.10
CA TYR A 65 3.48 -13.10 -16.49
C TYR A 65 2.55 -13.39 -15.31
N VAL A 66 3.09 -13.56 -14.11
CA VAL A 66 2.36 -14.05 -12.94
C VAL A 66 2.34 -13.06 -11.78
N THR A 67 3.09 -11.95 -11.88
CA THR A 67 3.17 -10.94 -10.83
C THR A 67 2.46 -9.65 -11.25
N ILE A 68 1.74 -9.06 -10.31
CA ILE A 68 1.15 -7.73 -10.44
C ILE A 68 2.14 -6.76 -9.80
N ALA A 69 2.61 -5.77 -10.58
CA ALA A 69 3.46 -4.72 -10.06
C ALA A 69 2.59 -3.58 -9.50
N GLY A 70 3.00 -3.05 -8.35
CA GLY A 70 2.29 -1.98 -7.67
C GLY A 70 2.97 -1.62 -6.35
N PRO A 71 2.28 -0.92 -5.45
CA PRO A 71 2.83 -0.59 -4.14
C PRO A 71 3.11 -1.86 -3.33
N GLY A 72 4.36 -1.99 -2.87
CA GLY A 72 4.86 -3.18 -2.15
C GLY A 72 4.67 -3.06 -0.65
N ASN A 73 4.09 -4.08 -0.03
CA ASN A 73 3.84 -4.13 1.41
C ASN A 73 5.14 -4.17 2.23
N GLY A 74 6.15 -4.89 1.75
CA GLY A 74 7.43 -5.05 2.43
C GLY A 74 8.27 -3.78 2.48
N LEU A 75 7.98 -2.81 1.61
CA LEU A 75 8.70 -1.54 1.56
C LEU A 75 8.19 -0.51 2.59
N VAL A 76 6.98 -0.69 3.14
CA VAL A 76 6.34 0.29 4.03
C VAL A 76 7.22 0.67 5.21
N GLY A 77 7.80 -0.31 5.91
CA GLY A 77 8.63 -0.04 7.08
C GLY A 77 9.91 0.71 6.74
N VAL A 78 10.54 0.38 5.61
CA VAL A 78 11.77 1.06 5.18
C VAL A 78 11.49 2.47 4.67
N LEU A 79 10.36 2.64 3.97
CA LEU A 79 9.89 3.96 3.54
C LEU A 79 9.56 4.84 4.73
N LEU A 80 8.88 4.29 5.76
CA LEU A 80 8.59 5.00 6.99
C LEU A 80 9.88 5.51 7.66
N ILE A 81 10.89 4.65 7.78
CA ILE A 81 12.20 5.04 8.35
C ILE A 81 12.90 6.07 7.47
N ALA A 82 12.89 5.90 6.15
CA ALA A 82 13.53 6.83 5.23
C ALA A 82 12.84 8.22 5.27
N ILE A 83 11.50 8.26 5.29
CA ILE A 83 10.74 9.51 5.34
C ILE A 83 10.94 10.20 6.69
N SER A 84 10.90 9.47 7.80
CA SER A 84 11.08 10.05 9.15
C SER A 84 12.50 10.58 9.37
N SER A 85 13.53 9.93 8.80
CA SER A 85 14.93 10.32 9.00
C SER A 85 15.44 11.37 8.01
N LEU A 86 15.01 11.32 6.76
CA LEU A 86 15.50 12.18 5.68
C LEU A 86 14.53 13.31 5.31
N GLY A 87 13.28 13.19 5.72
CA GLY A 87 12.17 13.99 5.20
C GLY A 87 11.70 13.50 3.82
N LEU A 88 10.47 13.87 3.47
CA LEU A 88 9.76 13.35 2.30
C LEU A 88 10.53 13.55 0.98
N ASN A 89 11.02 14.75 0.71
CA ASN A 89 11.68 15.10 -0.55
C ASN A 89 13.02 14.36 -0.73
N SER A 90 13.80 14.19 0.35
CA SER A 90 15.07 13.44 0.30
C SER A 90 14.82 11.92 0.23
N ALA A 91 13.75 11.42 0.83
CA ALA A 91 13.34 10.04 0.68
C ALA A 91 12.97 9.71 -0.78
N TYR A 92 12.28 10.62 -1.50
CA TYR A 92 12.04 10.45 -2.95
C TYR A 92 13.33 10.40 -3.76
N ALA A 93 14.33 11.22 -3.43
CA ALA A 93 15.65 11.13 -4.06
C ALA A 93 16.32 9.77 -3.79
N ALA A 94 16.22 9.26 -2.55
CA ALA A 94 16.75 7.94 -2.20
C ALA A 94 16.01 6.80 -2.96
N ILE A 95 14.70 6.90 -3.18
CA ILE A 95 13.92 5.96 -3.99
C ILE A 95 14.41 5.95 -5.43
N ILE A 96 14.68 7.12 -6.03
CA ILE A 96 15.21 7.23 -7.40
C ILE A 96 16.58 6.56 -7.48
N CYS A 97 17.48 6.84 -6.55
CA CYS A 97 18.79 6.19 -6.48
C CYS A 97 18.64 4.66 -6.31
N SER A 98 17.75 4.20 -5.44
CA SER A 98 17.47 2.79 -5.26
C SER A 98 16.97 2.14 -6.56
N GLY A 99 16.06 2.80 -7.30
CA GLY A 99 15.61 2.34 -8.61
C GLY A 99 16.75 2.21 -9.61
N ALA A 100 17.68 3.19 -9.65
CA ALA A 100 18.86 3.12 -10.50
C ALA A 100 19.77 1.94 -10.12
N PHE A 101 19.99 1.69 -8.83
CA PHE A 101 20.73 0.51 -8.36
C PHE A 101 20.05 -0.80 -8.77
N LEU A 102 18.72 -0.90 -8.65
CA LEU A 102 17.97 -2.07 -9.07
C LEU A 102 18.11 -2.32 -10.58
N LEU A 103 18.11 -1.28 -11.40
CA LEU A 103 18.37 -1.40 -12.83
C LEU A 103 19.78 -1.96 -13.10
N VAL A 104 20.80 -1.43 -12.43
CA VAL A 104 22.17 -1.94 -12.57
C VAL A 104 22.27 -3.40 -12.16
N LEU A 105 21.69 -3.78 -11.01
CA LEU A 105 21.66 -5.17 -10.53
C LEU A 105 20.91 -6.07 -11.53
N GLY A 106 19.84 -5.59 -12.13
CA GLY A 106 19.10 -6.31 -13.16
C GLY A 106 19.94 -6.56 -14.43
N PHE A 107 20.62 -5.53 -14.94
CA PHE A 107 21.53 -5.67 -16.09
C PHE A 107 22.69 -6.60 -15.83
N LEU A 108 23.24 -6.59 -14.62
CA LEU A 108 24.30 -7.51 -14.18
C LEU A 108 23.79 -8.93 -13.92
N ARG A 109 22.48 -9.18 -14.08
CA ARG A 109 21.83 -10.47 -13.81
C ARG A 109 22.09 -10.99 -12.39
N MET A 110 22.19 -10.08 -11.44
CA MET A 110 22.51 -10.41 -10.04
C MET A 110 21.28 -10.91 -9.25
N GLY A 111 20.16 -11.23 -9.90
CA GLY A 111 18.99 -11.85 -9.26
C GLY A 111 19.29 -13.11 -8.45
N LYS A 112 20.33 -13.85 -8.82
CA LYS A 112 20.83 -15.00 -8.05
C LYS A 112 21.33 -14.63 -6.64
N LEU A 113 21.71 -13.38 -6.39
CA LEU A 113 22.11 -12.93 -5.06
C LEU A 113 20.97 -13.04 -4.04
N ALA A 114 19.72 -13.00 -4.48
CA ALA A 114 18.58 -13.23 -3.59
C ALA A 114 18.57 -14.64 -2.99
N ASP A 115 19.21 -15.62 -3.63
CA ASP A 115 19.32 -16.99 -3.10
C ASP A 115 20.23 -17.08 -1.86
N PHE A 116 21.12 -16.09 -1.66
CA PHE A 116 21.96 -16.00 -0.46
C PHE A 116 21.23 -15.48 0.78
N PHE A 117 20.07 -14.82 0.58
CA PHE A 117 19.28 -14.34 1.72
C PHE A 117 18.46 -15.49 2.30
N PRO A 118 18.63 -15.83 3.60
CA PRO A 118 17.83 -16.86 4.25
C PRO A 118 16.35 -16.43 4.25
N SER A 119 15.48 -17.27 3.73
CA SER A 119 14.04 -16.99 3.69
C SER A 119 13.44 -16.71 5.09
N SER A 120 14.02 -17.33 6.12
CA SER A 120 13.63 -17.10 7.52
C SER A 120 13.92 -15.67 8.00
N ALA A 121 15.07 -15.10 7.62
CA ALA A 121 15.41 -13.71 7.98
C ALA A 121 14.45 -12.72 7.32
N ILE A 122 14.10 -12.95 6.05
CA ILE A 122 13.15 -12.12 5.31
C ILE A 122 11.75 -12.22 5.92
N GLN A 123 11.29 -13.44 6.24
CA GLN A 123 10.00 -13.66 6.89
C GLN A 123 9.95 -12.97 8.26
N GLY A 124 11.04 -13.04 9.04
CA GLY A 124 11.16 -12.34 10.32
C GLY A 124 11.04 -10.82 10.16
N MET A 125 11.72 -10.26 9.15
CA MET A 125 11.65 -8.83 8.85
C MET A 125 10.22 -8.42 8.42
N LEU A 126 9.59 -9.18 7.52
CA LEU A 126 8.22 -8.91 7.08
C LEU A 126 7.22 -9.02 8.23
N ALA A 127 7.39 -9.98 9.13
CA ALA A 127 6.58 -10.11 10.34
C ALA A 127 6.76 -8.90 11.27
N ALA A 128 7.98 -8.43 11.47
CA ALA A 128 8.26 -7.24 12.27
C ALA A 128 7.58 -6.00 11.67
N ILE A 129 7.72 -5.78 10.35
CA ILE A 129 7.04 -4.69 9.64
C ILE A 129 5.51 -4.82 9.78
N GLY A 130 4.99 -6.04 9.63
CA GLY A 130 3.56 -6.31 9.81
C GLY A 130 3.05 -5.92 11.21
N LEU A 131 3.82 -6.23 12.26
CA LEU A 131 3.50 -5.85 13.64
C LEU A 131 3.54 -4.33 13.84
N ILE A 132 4.51 -3.66 13.23
CA ILE A 132 4.61 -2.19 13.26
C ILE A 132 3.35 -1.55 12.67
N ILE A 133 2.98 -1.98 11.47
CA ILE A 133 1.81 -1.47 10.77
C ILE A 133 0.55 -1.78 11.57
N LEU A 134 0.42 -3.02 12.07
CA LEU A 134 -0.72 -3.44 12.87
C LEU A 134 -0.88 -2.55 14.11
N GLY A 135 0.20 -2.36 14.88
CA GLY A 135 0.16 -1.52 16.07
C GLY A 135 -0.33 -0.10 15.77
N LYS A 136 0.27 0.55 14.77
CA LYS A 136 -0.08 1.93 14.39
C LYS A 136 -1.51 2.04 13.85
N GLN A 137 -1.84 1.21 12.86
CA GLN A 137 -3.12 1.31 12.15
C GLN A 137 -4.30 0.83 12.99
N PHE A 138 -4.09 -0.10 13.92
CA PHE A 138 -5.14 -0.55 14.83
C PHE A 138 -5.61 0.56 15.77
N ASN A 139 -4.68 1.34 16.30
CA ASN A 139 -5.02 2.50 17.13
C ASN A 139 -5.78 3.56 16.33
N ILE A 140 -5.32 3.88 15.11
CA ILE A 140 -5.99 4.85 14.22
C ILE A 140 -7.39 4.37 13.85
N MET A 141 -7.55 3.08 13.55
CA MET A 141 -8.85 2.47 13.22
C MET A 141 -9.89 2.67 14.33
N LEU A 142 -9.46 2.64 15.58
CA LEU A 142 -10.32 2.86 16.74
C LEU A 142 -10.44 4.34 17.13
N GLY A 143 -9.96 5.29 16.31
CA GLY A 143 -10.06 6.72 16.58
C GLY A 143 -8.98 7.26 17.52
N ASN A 144 -7.93 6.49 17.80
CA ASN A 144 -6.83 6.94 18.65
C ASN A 144 -5.57 7.22 17.80
N LYS A 145 -5.40 8.50 17.40
CA LYS A 145 -4.25 8.95 16.65
C LYS A 145 -3.11 9.33 17.59
N ILE A 146 -2.35 8.33 18.02
CA ILE A 146 -1.23 8.51 18.94
C ILE A 146 0.05 8.70 18.11
N SER A 147 0.89 9.64 18.56
CA SER A 147 2.29 9.72 18.13
C SER A 147 3.17 9.13 19.24
N ARG A 148 3.92 8.09 18.94
CA ARG A 148 4.85 7.44 19.85
C ARG A 148 6.24 7.38 19.23
N GLU A 149 7.26 7.52 20.06
CA GLU A 149 8.65 7.47 19.60
C GLU A 149 9.11 6.05 19.24
N ARG A 150 8.60 5.05 19.97
CA ARG A 150 8.97 3.65 19.78
C ARG A 150 7.84 2.87 19.14
N THR A 151 8.19 2.07 18.18
CA THR A 151 7.25 1.22 17.45
C THR A 151 6.49 0.22 18.32
N LEU A 152 7.17 -0.35 19.33
CA LEU A 152 6.54 -1.29 20.24
C LEU A 152 5.47 -0.64 21.12
N ASP A 153 5.58 0.67 21.40
CA ASP A 153 4.63 1.39 22.24
C ASP A 153 3.24 1.44 21.57
N TYR A 154 3.18 1.42 20.24
CA TYR A 154 1.90 1.31 19.53
C TYR A 154 1.17 -0.02 19.79
N LEU A 155 1.90 -1.12 19.88
CA LEU A 155 1.33 -2.44 20.20
C LEU A 155 0.88 -2.51 21.67
N LEU A 156 1.67 -1.97 22.57
CA LEU A 156 1.35 -1.93 24.01
C LEU A 156 0.16 -1.01 24.32
N GLU A 157 -0.11 -0.04 23.46
CA GLU A 157 -1.24 0.87 23.62
C GLU A 157 -2.58 0.27 23.16
N ILE A 158 -2.59 -0.82 22.39
CA ILE A 158 -3.82 -1.45 21.88
C ILE A 158 -4.84 -1.73 23.00
N PRO A 159 -4.48 -2.33 24.14
CA PRO A 159 -5.44 -2.58 25.22
C PRO A 159 -6.06 -1.28 25.77
N ASN A 160 -5.24 -0.24 25.96
CA ASN A 160 -5.72 1.06 26.43
C ASN A 160 -6.65 1.72 25.41
N THR A 161 -6.32 1.61 24.11
CA THR A 161 -7.17 2.12 23.03
C THR A 161 -8.53 1.41 23.01
N ILE A 162 -8.56 0.08 23.15
CA ILE A 162 -9.83 -0.69 23.20
C ILE A 162 -10.68 -0.24 24.39
N ILE A 163 -10.07 -0.09 25.58
CA ILE A 163 -10.79 0.38 26.77
C ILE A 163 -11.25 1.83 26.57
N GLY A 164 -10.40 2.68 25.96
CA GLY A 164 -10.69 4.08 25.69
C GLY A 164 -11.89 4.30 24.78
N VAL A 165 -12.18 3.39 23.85
CA VAL A 165 -13.37 3.46 22.96
C VAL A 165 -14.67 3.56 23.78
N PHE A 166 -14.76 2.86 24.90
CA PHE A 166 -15.95 2.90 25.77
C PHE A 166 -16.07 4.20 26.58
N SER A 167 -15.02 5.00 26.60
CA SER A 167 -14.96 6.28 27.30
C SER A 167 -15.06 7.49 26.36
N TYR A 168 -15.28 7.28 25.06
CA TYR A 168 -15.39 8.37 24.10
C TYR A 168 -16.67 9.17 24.34
N THR A 169 -16.50 10.46 24.52
CA THR A 169 -17.59 11.44 24.58
C THR A 169 -17.85 12.10 23.21
N ASP A 170 -16.85 12.06 22.32
CA ASP A 170 -16.97 12.57 20.97
C ASP A 170 -17.66 11.54 20.07
N ILE A 171 -18.82 11.92 19.55
CA ILE A 171 -19.63 11.09 18.64
C ILE A 171 -18.85 10.72 17.38
N GLY A 172 -17.99 11.61 16.86
CA GLY A 172 -17.16 11.37 15.69
C GLY A 172 -16.15 10.22 15.87
N LEU A 173 -15.53 10.14 17.06
CA LEU A 173 -14.62 9.03 17.41
C LEU A 173 -15.36 7.70 17.53
N ILE A 174 -16.59 7.73 18.07
CA ILE A 174 -17.43 6.53 18.18
C ILE A 174 -17.76 6.02 16.77
N TYR A 175 -18.17 6.90 15.85
CA TYR A 175 -18.44 6.50 14.46
C TYR A 175 -17.18 6.00 13.75
N ALA A 176 -16.02 6.64 13.94
CA ALA A 176 -14.76 6.16 13.38
C ALA A 176 -14.43 4.74 13.86
N ALA A 177 -14.54 4.48 15.17
CA ALA A 177 -14.30 3.16 15.75
C ALA A 177 -15.30 2.10 15.24
N VAL A 178 -16.58 2.44 15.12
CA VAL A 178 -17.63 1.53 14.62
C VAL A 178 -17.36 1.17 13.15
N ILE A 179 -17.10 2.17 12.30
CA ILE A 179 -16.82 1.93 10.88
C ILE A 179 -15.52 1.14 10.72
N GLY A 180 -14.48 1.48 11.50
CA GLY A 180 -13.24 0.73 11.53
C GLY A 180 -13.44 -0.74 11.93
N GLY A 181 -14.22 -0.98 12.99
CA GLY A 181 -14.57 -2.34 13.43
C GLY A 181 -15.37 -3.13 12.38
N ILE A 182 -16.36 -2.51 11.74
CA ILE A 182 -17.12 -3.13 10.64
C ILE A 182 -16.19 -3.42 9.46
N SER A 183 -15.30 -2.50 9.11
CA SER A 183 -14.33 -2.68 8.03
C SER A 183 -13.39 -3.86 8.30
N LEU A 184 -12.89 -3.99 9.53
CA LEU A 184 -12.09 -5.13 9.95
C LEU A 184 -12.89 -6.44 9.88
N ALA A 185 -14.14 -6.43 10.34
CA ALA A 185 -15.02 -7.60 10.23
C ALA A 185 -15.25 -8.01 8.77
N ILE A 186 -15.48 -7.04 7.87
CA ILE A 186 -15.58 -7.33 6.43
C ILE A 186 -14.30 -8.00 5.94
N MET A 187 -13.12 -7.46 6.24
CA MET A 187 -11.84 -8.04 5.80
C MET A 187 -11.62 -9.47 6.30
N LEU A 188 -12.02 -9.77 7.54
CA LEU A 188 -11.82 -11.10 8.15
C LEU A 188 -12.84 -12.14 7.69
N TYR A 189 -14.10 -11.75 7.51
CA TYR A 189 -15.19 -12.68 7.21
C TYR A 189 -15.50 -12.80 5.73
N TYR A 190 -15.27 -11.76 4.94
CA TYR A 190 -15.58 -11.75 3.52
C TYR A 190 -14.91 -12.88 2.72
N PRO A 191 -13.63 -13.24 2.93
CA PRO A 191 -13.00 -14.35 2.23
C PRO A 191 -13.67 -15.73 2.50
N LYS A 192 -14.44 -15.85 3.59
CA LYS A 192 -15.17 -17.07 3.94
C LYS A 192 -16.50 -17.19 3.21
N ILE A 193 -17.01 -16.12 2.62
CA ILE A 193 -18.28 -16.09 1.90
C ILE A 193 -18.08 -16.76 0.53
N ARG A 194 -18.78 -17.88 0.28
CA ARG A 194 -18.67 -18.66 -0.96
C ARG A 194 -19.60 -18.20 -2.08
N ASN A 195 -20.14 -16.99 -2.02
CA ASN A 195 -21.04 -16.48 -3.06
C ASN A 195 -20.24 -15.91 -4.23
N LYS A 196 -20.38 -16.52 -5.42
CA LYS A 196 -19.64 -16.12 -6.63
C LYS A 196 -19.89 -14.67 -7.07
N TYR A 197 -21.07 -14.14 -6.85
CA TYR A 197 -21.42 -12.77 -7.24
C TYR A 197 -20.80 -11.74 -6.27
N LEU A 198 -20.76 -12.03 -5.00
CA LEU A 198 -20.09 -11.16 -4.03
C LEU A 198 -18.57 -11.15 -4.23
N GLN A 199 -17.99 -12.32 -4.51
CA GLN A 199 -16.54 -12.43 -4.75
C GLN A 199 -16.02 -11.71 -6.00
N LEU A 200 -16.90 -11.21 -6.88
CA LEU A 200 -16.50 -10.35 -7.99
C LEU A 200 -15.97 -8.99 -7.52
N ILE A 201 -16.43 -8.53 -6.37
CA ILE A 201 -16.00 -7.26 -5.77
C ILE A 201 -15.03 -7.60 -4.63
N PRO A 202 -13.78 -7.15 -4.67
CA PRO A 202 -12.81 -7.40 -3.60
C PRO A 202 -13.25 -6.81 -2.25
N ALA A 203 -12.86 -7.45 -1.13
CA ALA A 203 -13.20 -6.98 0.21
C ALA A 203 -12.87 -5.49 0.47
N PRO A 204 -11.71 -4.94 0.05
CA PRO A 204 -11.41 -3.52 0.22
C PRO A 204 -12.41 -2.58 -0.42
N MET A 205 -13.02 -2.98 -1.55
CA MET A 205 -14.04 -2.16 -2.21
C MET A 205 -15.31 -2.03 -1.40
N TRP A 206 -15.71 -3.08 -0.68
CA TRP A 206 -16.86 -3.01 0.22
C TRP A 206 -16.64 -1.99 1.34
N ILE A 207 -15.40 -1.87 1.81
CA ILE A 207 -15.05 -0.86 2.82
C ILE A 207 -15.16 0.56 2.25
N VAL A 208 -14.69 0.77 1.01
CA VAL A 208 -14.83 2.07 0.32
C VAL A 208 -16.31 2.40 0.11
N ILE A 209 -17.12 1.44 -0.34
CA ILE A 209 -18.57 1.61 -0.53
C ILE A 209 -19.24 1.95 0.80
N LEU A 210 -18.88 1.27 1.89
CA LEU A 210 -19.39 1.55 3.23
C LEU A 210 -19.06 2.98 3.66
N SER A 211 -17.81 3.41 3.47
CA SER A 211 -17.37 4.76 3.86
C SER A 211 -18.08 5.85 3.05
N ILE A 212 -18.24 5.65 1.73
CA ILE A 212 -18.98 6.57 0.86
C ILE A 212 -20.46 6.61 1.27
N ALA A 213 -21.08 5.46 1.49
CA ALA A 213 -22.48 5.38 1.90
C ALA A 213 -22.72 6.09 3.23
N PHE A 214 -21.77 5.97 4.17
CA PHE A 214 -21.83 6.67 5.46
C PHE A 214 -21.76 8.20 5.26
N SER A 215 -20.79 8.70 4.50
CA SER A 215 -20.68 10.13 4.19
C SER A 215 -21.94 10.66 3.49
N TYR A 216 -22.41 9.93 2.48
CA TYR A 216 -23.63 10.29 1.75
C TYR A 216 -24.85 10.36 2.67
N PHE A 217 -25.00 9.42 3.61
CA PHE A 217 -26.09 9.40 4.56
C PHE A 217 -26.11 10.67 5.43
N PHE A 218 -24.98 11.07 5.96
CA PHE A 218 -24.91 12.27 6.81
C PHE A 218 -25.09 13.56 6.00
N GLU A 219 -24.37 13.71 4.90
CA GLU A 219 -24.35 14.96 4.14
C GLU A 219 -25.64 15.21 3.33
N ILE A 220 -26.22 14.17 2.75
CA ILE A 220 -27.37 14.33 1.86
C ILE A 220 -28.69 13.98 2.54
N VAL A 221 -28.75 12.87 3.28
CA VAL A 221 -30.00 12.43 3.91
C VAL A 221 -30.29 13.22 5.19
N LEU A 222 -29.30 13.33 6.07
CA LEU A 222 -29.46 14.07 7.34
C LEU A 222 -29.18 15.57 7.19
N LYS A 223 -28.59 16.00 6.07
CA LYS A 223 -28.14 17.38 5.83
C LYS A 223 -27.27 17.93 6.97
N GLN A 224 -26.43 17.09 7.53
CA GLN A 224 -25.50 17.40 8.59
C GLN A 224 -24.07 17.16 8.09
N PRO A 225 -23.06 17.89 8.62
CA PRO A 225 -21.68 17.61 8.30
C PRO A 225 -21.31 16.19 8.74
N ASN A 226 -20.38 15.58 8.02
CA ASN A 226 -19.85 14.26 8.40
C ASN A 226 -19.29 14.33 9.84
N PRO A 227 -19.76 13.49 10.76
CA PRO A 227 -19.33 13.54 12.16
C PRO A 227 -17.88 13.09 12.35
N ILE A 228 -17.31 12.33 11.39
CA ILE A 228 -15.91 11.88 11.48
C ILE A 228 -14.99 13.06 11.12
N ALA A 229 -14.06 13.37 11.99
CA ALA A 229 -13.09 14.43 11.75
C ALA A 229 -12.24 14.16 10.51
N VAL A 230 -11.91 15.22 9.76
CA VAL A 230 -11.17 15.16 8.50
C VAL A 230 -9.82 14.42 8.63
N GLU A 231 -9.23 14.44 9.81
CA GLU A 231 -7.97 13.74 10.10
C GLU A 231 -8.06 12.19 10.06
N TYR A 232 -9.27 11.63 10.20
CA TYR A 232 -9.56 10.18 10.04
C TYR A 232 -10.07 9.84 8.65
N MET A 233 -10.26 10.83 7.80
CA MET A 233 -10.65 10.62 6.41
C MET A 233 -9.41 10.66 5.50
N ILE A 234 -9.52 10.01 4.35
CA ILE A 234 -8.54 10.18 3.28
C ILE A 234 -8.78 11.59 2.69
N SER A 235 -8.15 12.58 3.30
CA SER A 235 -8.15 13.96 2.83
C SER A 235 -6.91 14.19 1.96
N GLY A 236 -7.02 15.11 0.99
CA GLY A 236 -5.86 15.55 0.22
C GLY A 236 -5.56 14.72 -1.03
N ILE A 237 -6.59 14.07 -1.64
CA ILE A 237 -6.50 13.70 -3.05
C ILE A 237 -6.81 14.99 -3.82
N PRO A 238 -5.79 15.72 -4.28
CA PRO A 238 -6.00 17.00 -4.93
C PRO A 238 -6.64 16.79 -6.31
N ASP A 239 -7.29 17.82 -6.82
CA ASP A 239 -7.75 17.83 -8.21
C ASP A 239 -6.58 17.50 -9.16
N ILE A 240 -6.86 16.84 -10.29
CA ILE A 240 -5.84 16.42 -11.27
C ILE A 240 -4.87 17.55 -11.63
N LYS A 241 -5.38 18.78 -11.71
CA LYS A 241 -4.55 19.98 -11.95
C LYS A 241 -3.58 20.30 -10.79
N GLN A 242 -3.99 20.01 -9.57
CA GLN A 242 -3.19 20.24 -8.37
C GLN A 242 -2.23 19.10 -8.09
N ILE A 243 -2.51 17.89 -8.58
CA ILE A 243 -1.62 16.73 -8.44
C ILE A 243 -0.23 17.05 -9.01
N VAL A 244 -0.18 17.60 -10.22
CA VAL A 244 1.10 17.95 -10.87
C VAL A 244 1.88 19.01 -10.09
N ALA A 245 1.18 19.97 -9.49
CA ALA A 245 1.79 21.03 -8.70
C ALA A 245 2.24 20.55 -7.29
N GLN A 246 1.63 19.48 -6.78
CA GLN A 246 1.92 18.93 -5.46
C GLN A 246 2.81 17.68 -5.50
N ILE A 247 3.29 17.25 -6.69
CA ILE A 247 4.28 16.17 -6.77
C ILE A 247 5.55 16.65 -6.03
N PRO A 248 5.95 15.98 -4.95
CA PRO A 248 7.14 16.36 -4.21
C PRO A 248 8.36 16.28 -5.12
N THR A 249 9.13 17.34 -5.17
CA THR A 249 10.38 17.38 -5.94
C THR A 249 11.46 16.64 -5.18
N PRO A 250 12.15 15.66 -5.79
CA PRO A 250 13.25 14.95 -5.15
C PRO A 250 14.37 15.92 -4.77
N ASN A 251 14.83 15.87 -3.52
CA ASN A 251 15.91 16.68 -3.02
C ASN A 251 17.19 15.83 -2.82
N PHE A 252 18.21 16.10 -3.62
CA PHE A 252 19.49 15.40 -3.58
C PHE A 252 20.54 16.05 -2.67
N SER A 253 20.17 17.08 -1.89
CA SER A 253 21.12 17.76 -1.00
C SER A 253 21.74 16.82 0.06
N GLY A 254 21.00 15.77 0.44
CA GLY A 254 21.47 14.76 1.39
C GLY A 254 22.38 13.67 0.83
N ILE A 255 22.74 13.71 -0.45
CA ILE A 255 23.51 12.64 -1.12
C ILE A 255 24.88 12.37 -0.48
N SER A 256 25.45 13.35 0.23
CA SER A 256 26.73 13.23 0.94
C SER A 256 26.57 12.55 2.32
N SER A 257 25.36 12.35 2.82
CA SER A 257 25.11 11.79 4.14
C SER A 257 25.10 10.27 4.15
N ILE A 258 25.62 9.67 5.22
CA ILE A 258 25.59 8.22 5.42
C ILE A 258 24.14 7.73 5.54
N GLY A 259 23.26 8.52 6.18
CA GLY A 259 21.84 8.19 6.34
C GLY A 259 21.11 8.06 5.00
N PHE A 260 21.42 8.90 4.02
CA PHE A 260 20.88 8.81 2.67
C PHE A 260 21.25 7.48 2.00
N TRP A 261 22.55 7.13 1.99
CA TRP A 261 23.01 5.88 1.37
C TRP A 261 22.54 4.64 2.11
N SER A 262 22.42 4.69 3.45
CA SER A 262 21.81 3.62 4.23
C SER A 262 20.36 3.36 3.79
N SER A 263 19.57 4.42 3.58
CA SER A 263 18.21 4.31 3.07
C SER A 263 18.16 3.76 1.64
N VAL A 264 19.05 4.24 0.75
CA VAL A 264 19.16 3.73 -0.64
C VAL A 264 19.45 2.23 -0.65
N ILE A 265 20.44 1.78 0.13
CA ILE A 265 20.82 0.37 0.18
C ILE A 265 19.68 -0.47 0.76
N SER A 266 19.06 -0.03 1.85
CA SER A 266 17.94 -0.74 2.48
C SER A 266 16.75 -0.89 1.53
N LEU A 267 16.36 0.20 0.85
CA LEU A 267 15.29 0.20 -0.16
C LEU A 267 15.64 -0.76 -1.30
N THR A 268 16.88 -0.71 -1.82
CA THR A 268 17.32 -1.57 -2.92
C THR A 268 17.28 -3.05 -2.54
N LEU A 269 17.80 -3.39 -1.37
CA LEU A 269 17.84 -4.78 -0.90
C LEU A 269 16.43 -5.32 -0.68
N ILE A 270 15.57 -4.57 0.01
CA ILE A 270 14.22 -5.04 0.34
C ILE A 270 13.36 -5.13 -0.92
N ALA A 271 13.41 -4.13 -1.81
CA ALA A 271 12.67 -4.18 -3.06
C ALA A 271 13.11 -5.34 -3.97
N SER A 272 14.43 -5.62 -4.06
CA SER A 272 14.93 -6.75 -4.84
C SER A 272 14.47 -8.08 -4.29
N VAL A 273 14.56 -8.24 -2.98
CA VAL A 273 14.15 -9.47 -2.29
C VAL A 273 12.64 -9.70 -2.39
N GLU A 274 11.81 -8.67 -2.14
CA GLU A 274 10.36 -8.75 -2.23
C GLU A 274 9.90 -9.16 -3.63
N SER A 275 10.46 -8.52 -4.66
CA SER A 275 10.15 -8.85 -6.06
C SER A 275 10.51 -10.29 -6.41
N LEU A 276 11.69 -10.75 -6.04
CA LEU A 276 12.16 -12.10 -6.34
C LEU A 276 11.39 -13.18 -5.56
N LEU A 277 11.03 -12.90 -4.30
CA LEU A 277 10.21 -13.82 -3.51
C LEU A 277 8.80 -13.94 -4.07
N SER A 278 8.21 -12.84 -4.52
CA SER A 278 6.89 -12.83 -5.14
C SER A 278 6.86 -13.69 -6.40
N ILE A 279 7.89 -13.62 -7.23
CA ILE A 279 8.02 -14.47 -8.43
C ILE A 279 8.19 -15.94 -8.02
N LYS A 280 9.10 -16.25 -7.09
CA LYS A 280 9.36 -17.63 -6.64
C LYS A 280 8.17 -18.29 -5.94
N ALA A 281 7.31 -17.50 -5.29
CA ALA A 281 6.12 -18.02 -4.62
C ALA A 281 5.06 -18.56 -5.61
N VAL A 282 5.05 -18.04 -6.84
CA VAL A 282 4.08 -18.42 -7.88
C VAL A 282 4.65 -19.49 -8.82
N ASP A 283 5.97 -19.59 -8.97
CA ASP A 283 6.66 -20.58 -9.82
C ASP A 283 6.71 -22.00 -9.18
N LYS A 284 6.03 -22.21 -8.06
CA LYS A 284 5.83 -23.52 -7.43
C LYS A 284 4.49 -24.12 -7.86
#